data_eac74a63bccab02b21c3c1a62ee35f38
#
_entry.id   eac74a63bccab02b21c3c1a62ee35f38
#
_cell.length_a   1.000
_cell.length_b   1.000
_cell.length_c   1.000
_cell.angle_alpha   90.00
_cell.angle_beta   90.00
_cell.angle_gamma   90.00
#
_symmetry.space_group_name_H-M   'P 1'
#
loop_
_entity.id
_entity.type
_entity.pdbx_description
1 polymer ?
#
loop_
_entity_poly.entity_id
_entity_poly.type
_entity_poly.pdbx_seq_one_letter_code
_entity_poly.pdbx_strand_id
1 'polypeptide(L)'
;MGDRIAAHAEQPLIDQIGRDTLVQMTALLRAATVLLTPDSGPAHMAAMVNTPVIGLYAATNPARSGPYFSREWCVNRFPEAARAFRGREPEELPWWVKIEKPGVMDLIRPEQVIERLDQFMADG
;
A
#
# COMPACT_ATOMS: atom_id res chain seq x y z
N MET A 1 10.58 -12.94 -6.35
CA MET A 1 9.98 -12.28 -5.16
C MET A 1 8.99 -13.18 -4.44
N GLY A 2 8.04 -13.77 -5.12
CA GLY A 2 7.03 -14.63 -4.49
C GLY A 2 7.63 -15.79 -3.70
N ASP A 3 8.66 -16.45 -4.23
CA ASP A 3 9.30 -17.58 -3.57
C ASP A 3 9.94 -17.19 -2.24
N ARG A 4 10.52 -15.97 -2.16
CA ARG A 4 11.15 -15.48 -0.93
C ARG A 4 10.08 -15.18 0.12
N ILE A 5 8.97 -14.60 -0.28
CA ILE A 5 7.86 -14.32 0.64
C ILE A 5 7.28 -15.62 1.18
N ALA A 6 7.02 -16.58 0.31
CA ALA A 6 6.48 -17.87 0.71
C ALA A 6 7.43 -18.62 1.67
N ALA A 7 8.74 -18.52 1.44
CA ALA A 7 9.75 -19.16 2.30
C ALA A 7 9.78 -18.59 3.72
N HIS A 8 9.40 -17.32 3.91
CA HIS A 8 9.38 -16.66 5.21
C HIS A 8 8.02 -16.70 5.91
N ALA A 9 6.96 -17.15 5.22
CA ALA A 9 5.63 -17.19 5.78
C ALA A 9 5.46 -18.37 6.74
N GLU A 10 4.83 -18.10 7.88
CA GLU A 10 4.50 -19.15 8.86
C GLU A 10 3.23 -19.91 8.47
N GLN A 11 2.37 -19.30 7.65
CA GLN A 11 1.13 -19.89 7.17
C GLN A 11 1.19 -20.07 5.66
N PRO A 12 0.44 -21.06 5.11
CA PRO A 12 0.39 -21.25 3.66
C PRO A 12 -0.13 -20.02 2.95
N LEU A 13 0.49 -19.69 1.82
CA LEU A 13 0.08 -18.57 0.96
C LEU A 13 -0.32 -19.10 -0.42
N ILE A 14 -1.28 -18.42 -1.05
CA ILE A 14 -1.65 -18.69 -2.44
C ILE A 14 -0.84 -17.75 -3.31
N ASP A 15 0.06 -18.30 -4.14
CA ASP A 15 0.95 -17.52 -5.00
C ASP A 15 0.29 -17.32 -6.36
N GLN A 16 -0.14 -16.08 -6.63
CA GLN A 16 -0.73 -15.66 -7.91
C GLN A 16 0.16 -14.69 -8.67
N ILE A 17 1.40 -14.47 -8.22
CA ILE A 17 2.30 -13.51 -8.86
C ILE A 17 2.54 -13.90 -10.31
N GLY A 18 2.22 -12.97 -11.24
CA GLY A 18 2.40 -13.16 -12.67
C GLY A 18 1.44 -14.13 -13.34
N ARG A 19 0.40 -14.57 -12.63
CA ARG A 19 -0.55 -15.59 -13.12
C ARG A 19 -1.90 -15.05 -13.55
N ASP A 20 -2.22 -13.81 -13.15
CA ASP A 20 -3.54 -13.25 -13.38
C ASP A 20 -3.57 -12.35 -14.60
N THR A 21 -4.65 -12.47 -15.39
CA THR A 21 -5.03 -11.45 -16.36
C THR A 21 -5.67 -10.27 -15.63
N LEU A 22 -5.90 -9.16 -16.35
CA LEU A 22 -6.57 -8.00 -15.79
C LEU A 22 -7.97 -8.35 -15.28
N VAL A 23 -8.71 -9.17 -16.02
CA VAL A 23 -10.06 -9.62 -15.62
C VAL A 23 -10.00 -10.47 -14.37
N GLN A 24 -9.04 -11.39 -14.29
CA GLN A 24 -8.85 -12.23 -13.11
C GLN A 24 -8.44 -11.42 -11.89
N MET A 25 -7.57 -10.42 -12.08
CA MET A 25 -7.18 -9.52 -10.99
C MET A 25 -8.39 -8.76 -10.43
N THR A 26 -9.26 -8.27 -11.31
CA THR A 26 -10.49 -7.56 -10.89
C THR A 26 -11.40 -8.49 -10.09
N ALA A 27 -11.58 -9.73 -10.54
CA ALA A 27 -12.40 -10.71 -9.83
C ALA A 27 -11.81 -11.06 -8.46
N LEU A 28 -10.49 -11.19 -8.38
CA LEU A 28 -9.80 -11.48 -7.14
C LEU A 28 -9.95 -10.32 -6.14
N LEU A 29 -9.80 -9.09 -6.60
CA LEU A 29 -9.98 -7.92 -5.75
C LEU A 29 -11.42 -7.82 -5.23
N ARG A 30 -12.39 -8.10 -6.09
CA ARG A 30 -13.80 -8.08 -5.69
C ARG A 30 -14.12 -9.10 -4.59
N ALA A 31 -13.44 -10.26 -4.61
CA ALA A 31 -13.61 -11.31 -3.62
C ALA A 31 -12.80 -11.09 -2.34
N ALA A 32 -11.80 -10.20 -2.37
CA ALA A 32 -10.92 -9.98 -1.24
C ALA A 32 -11.60 -9.17 -0.13
N THR A 33 -11.26 -9.46 1.10
CA THR A 33 -11.70 -8.69 2.27
C THR A 33 -11.01 -7.32 2.30
N VAL A 34 -9.72 -7.30 1.97
CA VAL A 34 -8.90 -6.09 1.97
C VAL A 34 -7.71 -6.31 1.04
N LEU A 35 -7.22 -5.23 0.43
CA LEU A 35 -5.99 -5.24 -0.36
C LEU A 35 -4.91 -4.48 0.39
N LEU A 36 -3.74 -5.10 0.55
CA LEU A 36 -2.54 -4.45 1.08
C LEU A 36 -1.60 -4.20 -0.10
N THR A 37 -1.28 -2.93 -0.37
CA THR A 37 -0.49 -2.58 -1.55
C THR A 37 0.20 -1.23 -1.40
N PRO A 38 1.38 -1.02 -2.02
CA PRO A 38 1.92 0.32 -2.20
C PRO A 38 1.09 1.11 -3.22
N ASP A 39 1.46 2.36 -3.49
CA ASP A 39 0.80 3.19 -4.50
C ASP A 39 0.97 2.56 -5.89
N SER A 40 -0.11 2.01 -6.43
CA SER A 40 -0.06 1.22 -7.65
C SER A 40 -1.44 1.11 -8.30
N GLY A 41 -1.46 0.56 -9.53
CA GLY A 41 -2.70 0.29 -10.26
C GLY A 41 -3.71 -0.56 -9.49
N PRO A 42 -3.32 -1.65 -8.83
CA PRO A 42 -4.25 -2.45 -8.03
C PRO A 42 -5.01 -1.67 -6.96
N ALA A 43 -4.40 -0.64 -6.34
CA ALA A 43 -5.08 0.20 -5.37
C ALA A 43 -6.29 0.92 -6.00
N HIS A 44 -6.11 1.44 -7.21
CA HIS A 44 -7.18 2.12 -7.93
C HIS A 44 -8.25 1.14 -8.41
N MET A 45 -7.84 -0.04 -8.86
CA MET A 45 -8.78 -1.10 -9.27
C MET A 45 -9.63 -1.56 -8.08
N ALA A 46 -9.03 -1.72 -6.91
CA ALA A 46 -9.74 -2.11 -5.70
C ALA A 46 -10.83 -1.07 -5.34
N ALA A 47 -10.51 0.21 -5.47
CA ALA A 47 -11.48 1.28 -5.23
C ALA A 47 -12.68 1.18 -6.18
N MET A 48 -12.44 0.82 -7.44
CA MET A 48 -13.51 0.68 -8.44
C MET A 48 -14.48 -0.46 -8.11
N VAL A 49 -14.04 -1.48 -7.40
CA VAL A 49 -14.89 -2.63 -7.00
C VAL A 49 -15.23 -2.61 -5.51
N ASN A 50 -15.01 -1.48 -4.86
CA ASN A 50 -15.32 -1.24 -3.44
C ASN A 50 -14.59 -2.16 -2.47
N THR A 51 -13.38 -2.61 -2.82
CA THR A 51 -12.54 -3.39 -1.92
C THR A 51 -11.70 -2.42 -1.08
N PRO A 52 -11.76 -2.51 0.25
CA PRO A 52 -10.94 -1.66 1.11
C PRO A 52 -9.44 -1.89 0.86
N VAL A 53 -8.64 -0.82 1.01
CA VAL A 53 -7.21 -0.86 0.75
C VAL A 53 -6.45 -0.37 1.97
N ILE A 54 -5.45 -1.13 2.38
CA ILE A 54 -4.41 -0.64 3.31
C ILE A 54 -3.23 -0.26 2.43
N GLY A 55 -3.12 1.03 2.13
CA GLY A 55 -2.09 1.55 1.25
C GLY A 55 -0.80 1.85 1.99
N LEU A 56 0.34 1.56 1.37
CA LEU A 56 1.66 1.80 1.93
C LEU A 56 2.29 2.98 1.20
N TYR A 57 2.39 4.13 1.86
CA TYR A 57 2.83 5.38 1.25
C TYR A 57 4.05 5.94 1.97
N ALA A 58 5.17 6.02 1.27
CA ALA A 58 6.36 6.74 1.71
C ALA A 58 6.92 7.55 0.55
N ALA A 59 6.96 6.98 -0.65
CA ALA A 59 7.47 7.67 -1.84
C ALA A 59 6.49 8.71 -2.38
N THR A 60 5.20 8.54 -2.14
CA THR A 60 4.13 9.43 -2.62
C THR A 60 3.22 9.85 -1.49
N ASN A 61 2.54 10.99 -1.68
CA ASN A 61 1.61 11.53 -0.70
C ASN A 61 0.23 10.89 -0.91
N PRO A 62 -0.32 10.15 0.08
CA PRO A 62 -1.64 9.54 -0.07
C PRO A 62 -2.77 10.55 -0.21
N ALA A 63 -2.57 11.80 0.23
CA ALA A 63 -3.56 12.86 0.00
C ALA A 63 -3.76 13.13 -1.49
N ARG A 64 -2.71 12.89 -2.30
CA ARG A 64 -2.78 13.08 -3.74
C ARG A 64 -3.23 11.82 -4.48
N SER A 65 -2.63 10.68 -4.16
CA SER A 65 -2.76 9.45 -4.94
C SER A 65 -3.30 8.27 -4.16
N GLY A 66 -3.68 8.47 -2.91
CA GLY A 66 -4.21 7.40 -2.07
C GLY A 66 -5.59 6.92 -2.52
N PRO A 67 -6.00 5.73 -2.08
CA PRO A 67 -7.31 5.18 -2.40
C PRO A 67 -8.41 6.06 -1.80
N TYR A 68 -9.32 6.50 -2.65
CA TYR A 68 -10.31 7.52 -2.31
C TYR A 68 -11.16 7.15 -1.07
N PHE A 69 -11.59 5.88 -0.97
CA PHE A 69 -12.46 5.42 0.12
C PHE A 69 -11.73 4.77 1.28
N SER A 70 -10.39 4.68 1.23
CA SER A 70 -9.62 3.93 2.22
C SER A 70 -8.44 4.72 2.77
N ARG A 71 -8.45 6.06 2.67
CA ARG A 71 -7.34 6.90 3.13
C ARG A 71 -7.06 6.73 4.62
N GLU A 72 -8.07 6.48 5.41
CA GLU A 72 -7.94 6.27 6.85
C GLU A 72 -7.14 5.02 7.20
N TRP A 73 -7.07 4.04 6.29
CA TRP A 73 -6.35 2.78 6.50
C TRP A 73 -4.93 2.82 5.97
N CYS A 74 -4.50 3.93 5.35
CA CYS A 74 -3.16 4.04 4.79
C CYS A 74 -2.10 4.15 5.89
N VAL A 75 -0.96 3.48 5.65
CA VAL A 75 0.26 3.71 6.41
C VAL A 75 1.00 4.82 5.68
N ASN A 76 0.98 6.03 6.24
CA ASN A 76 1.53 7.22 5.60
C ASN A 76 2.86 7.61 6.25
N ARG A 77 3.97 7.32 5.57
CA ARG A 77 5.31 7.73 5.98
C ARG A 77 5.91 8.77 5.02
N PHE A 78 5.07 9.37 4.18
CA PHE A 78 5.51 10.41 3.26
C PHE A 78 6.10 11.62 3.99
N PRO A 79 5.53 12.13 5.10
CA PRO A 79 6.15 13.23 5.84
C PRO A 79 7.58 12.91 6.27
N GLU A 80 7.84 11.70 6.78
CA GLU A 80 9.15 11.27 7.20
C GLU A 80 10.11 11.14 6.00
N ALA A 81 9.60 10.63 4.87
CA ALA A 81 10.38 10.53 3.64
C ALA A 81 10.78 11.92 3.12
N ALA A 82 9.86 12.87 3.15
CA ALA A 82 10.13 14.25 2.72
C ALA A 82 11.26 14.86 3.56
N ARG A 83 11.22 14.69 4.86
CA ARG A 83 12.26 15.21 5.76
C ARG A 83 13.59 14.50 5.56
N ALA A 84 13.57 13.16 5.48
CA ALA A 84 14.79 12.35 5.41
C ALA A 84 15.51 12.46 4.06
N PHE A 85 14.76 12.50 2.95
CA PHE A 85 15.32 12.42 1.61
C PHE A 85 15.32 13.75 0.86
N ARG A 86 14.54 14.72 1.29
CA ARG A 86 14.44 16.04 0.65
C ARG A 86 14.74 17.20 1.61
N GLY A 87 14.79 16.94 2.93
CA GLY A 87 15.05 17.96 3.93
C GLY A 87 13.98 19.03 4.00
N ARG A 88 12.73 18.69 3.65
CA ARG A 88 11.61 19.63 3.60
C ARG A 88 10.36 19.00 4.15
N GLU A 89 9.43 19.83 4.59
CA GLU A 89 8.09 19.36 4.95
C GLU A 89 7.29 19.00 3.69
N PRO A 90 6.29 18.11 3.79
CA PRO A 90 5.48 17.74 2.61
C PRO A 90 4.85 18.91 1.89
N GLU A 91 4.42 19.93 2.63
CA GLU A 91 3.78 21.13 2.06
C GLU A 91 4.73 21.97 1.22
N GLU A 92 6.03 21.84 1.45
CA GLU A 92 7.07 22.57 0.72
C GLU A 92 7.45 21.90 -0.59
N LEU A 93 6.98 20.68 -0.83
CA LEU A 93 7.29 19.90 -2.03
C LEU A 93 6.19 20.09 -3.08
N PRO A 94 6.54 19.98 -4.39
CA PRO A 94 5.52 19.97 -5.43
C PRO A 94 4.47 18.89 -5.19
N TRP A 95 3.23 19.18 -5.53
CA TRP A 95 2.12 18.27 -5.32
C TRP A 95 2.32 16.92 -6.01
N TRP A 96 3.01 16.91 -7.15
CA TRP A 96 3.24 15.71 -7.96
C TRP A 96 4.53 14.95 -7.58
N VAL A 97 5.25 15.36 -6.55
CA VAL A 97 6.56 14.79 -6.24
C VAL A 97 6.46 13.31 -5.89
N LYS A 98 7.44 12.55 -6.37
CA LYS A 98 7.62 11.15 -6.00
C LYS A 98 9.06 10.98 -5.54
N ILE A 99 9.26 10.46 -4.34
CA ILE A 99 10.59 10.28 -3.77
C ILE A 99 11.07 8.88 -4.12
N GLU A 100 11.84 8.77 -5.20
CA GLU A 100 12.37 7.50 -5.69
C GLU A 100 13.82 7.33 -5.27
N LYS A 101 14.04 7.06 -3.99
CA LYS A 101 15.36 6.84 -3.42
C LYS A 101 15.46 5.46 -2.78
N PRO A 102 16.63 4.79 -2.85
CA PRO A 102 16.81 3.52 -2.14
C PRO A 102 16.49 3.69 -0.65
N GLY A 103 15.74 2.76 -0.10
CA GLY A 103 15.40 2.75 1.31
C GLY A 103 14.20 3.59 1.70
N VAL A 104 13.55 4.32 0.77
CA VAL A 104 12.40 5.16 1.12
C VAL A 104 11.26 4.31 1.69
N MET A 105 11.00 3.15 1.11
CA MET A 105 9.92 2.26 1.58
C MET A 105 10.27 1.56 2.90
N ASP A 106 11.53 1.55 3.30
CA ASP A 106 11.97 0.98 4.59
C ASP A 106 11.48 1.82 5.78
N LEU A 107 11.00 3.03 5.54
CA LEU A 107 10.34 3.84 6.56
C LEU A 107 9.03 3.21 7.03
N ILE A 108 8.41 2.38 6.20
CA ILE A 108 7.22 1.63 6.55
C ILE A 108 7.68 0.33 7.22
N ARG A 109 7.30 0.17 8.48
CA ARG A 109 7.71 -0.99 9.26
C ARG A 109 6.57 -2.01 9.33
N PRO A 110 6.90 -3.31 9.39
CA PRO A 110 5.85 -4.35 9.47
C PRO A 110 4.87 -4.13 10.63
N GLU A 111 5.34 -3.62 11.77
CA GLU A 111 4.50 -3.38 12.93
C GLU A 111 3.39 -2.36 12.65
N GLN A 112 3.69 -1.34 11.83
CA GLN A 112 2.71 -0.32 11.45
C GLN A 112 1.62 -0.90 10.56
N VAL A 113 2.00 -1.80 9.66
CA VAL A 113 1.07 -2.48 8.75
C VAL A 113 0.16 -3.42 9.54
N ILE A 114 0.74 -4.20 10.44
CA ILE A 114 -0.01 -5.13 11.30
C ILE A 114 -1.01 -4.37 12.16
N GLU A 115 -0.61 -3.25 12.73
CA GLU A 115 -1.49 -2.42 13.53
C GLU A 115 -2.70 -1.94 12.72
N ARG A 116 -2.47 -1.45 11.49
CA ARG A 116 -3.55 -1.01 10.62
C ARG A 116 -4.49 -2.16 10.25
N LEU A 117 -3.93 -3.32 9.94
CA LEU A 117 -4.73 -4.49 9.60
C LEU A 117 -5.59 -4.94 10.79
N ASP A 118 -5.03 -4.95 11.99
CA ASP A 118 -5.76 -5.31 13.20
C ASP A 118 -6.89 -4.33 13.46
N GLN A 119 -6.66 -3.03 13.29
CA GLN A 119 -7.69 -2.01 13.43
C GLN A 119 -8.81 -2.20 12.40
N PHE A 120 -8.43 -2.47 11.15
CA PHE A 120 -9.40 -2.72 10.09
C PHE A 120 -10.27 -3.94 10.40
N MET A 121 -9.67 -5.04 10.83
CA MET A 121 -10.40 -6.27 11.14
C MET A 121 -11.31 -6.10 12.35
N ALA A 122 -10.92 -5.27 13.31
CA ALA A 122 -11.74 -4.99 14.48
C ALA A 122 -12.98 -4.15 14.14
N ASP A 123 -12.83 -3.18 13.23
CA ASP A 123 -13.91 -2.30 12.79
C ASP A 123 -14.81 -2.96 11.74
N GLY A 124 -14.24 -3.84 10.99
CA GLY A 124 -14.94 -4.51 9.91
C GLY A 124 -15.72 -5.73 10.37
#